data_bf864bb4a80f5ce6084c90268fcaa455
#
_entry.id   bf864bb4a80f5ce6084c90268fcaa455
#
_cell.length_a   1.000
_cell.length_b   1.000
_cell.length_c   1.000
_cell.angle_alpha   90.00
_cell.angle_beta   90.00
_cell.angle_gamma   90.00
#
_symmetry.space_group_name_H-M   'P 1'
#
loop_
_entity.id
_entity.type
_entity.pdbx_description
1 polymer ?
#
loop_
_entity_poly.entity_id
_entity_poly.type
_entity_poly.pdbx_seq_one_letter_code
_entity_poly.pdbx_strand_id
1 'polypeptide(L)'
;SPVAGTTFSWVNNTPSLGLAASGNGNIASFTATNATALPVTATITVTPTLTTVTATTTTFNFTGGAQTFTVPAGVSSINITTLGAQGGTGATGGNGASGGVGGLGSRATGTLAVTPGQVLTIFVGGQGGAPTSGYNGGGSGGNANSGGGGGASDVRFPGASSIDRILVAGGGGGGGRAGCEPNTVNGGAGGNGDGNGADGVTSPN
;
A
#
# COMPACT_ATOMS: atom_id res chain seq x y z
N SER A 1 21.54 -18.28 15.48
CA SER A 1 20.67 -18.48 14.31
C SER A 1 21.25 -17.74 13.13
N PRO A 2 21.20 -18.27 11.92
CA PRO A 2 21.64 -17.53 10.74
C PRO A 2 20.78 -16.27 10.55
N VAL A 3 21.40 -15.21 10.05
CA VAL A 3 20.67 -13.99 9.67
C VAL A 3 19.67 -14.33 8.55
N ALA A 4 18.43 -13.85 8.64
CA ALA A 4 17.42 -14.09 7.60
C ALA A 4 17.95 -13.65 6.22
N GLY A 5 17.73 -14.46 5.19
CA GLY A 5 18.26 -14.23 3.85
C GLY A 5 19.68 -14.75 3.60
N THR A 6 20.31 -15.42 4.59
CA THR A 6 21.61 -16.08 4.37
C THR A 6 21.41 -17.43 3.70
N THR A 7 22.07 -17.64 2.59
CA THR A 7 22.24 -18.94 1.93
C THR A 7 23.65 -19.45 2.15
N PHE A 8 23.84 -20.75 2.01
CA PHE A 8 25.15 -21.39 2.18
C PHE A 8 25.49 -22.21 0.95
N SER A 9 26.75 -22.12 0.49
CA SER A 9 27.34 -23.09 -0.41
C SER A 9 28.49 -23.79 0.31
N TRP A 10 28.83 -25.00 -0.09
CA TRP A 10 29.93 -25.75 0.50
C TRP A 10 30.72 -26.51 -0.54
N VAL A 11 32.00 -26.70 -0.25
CA VAL A 11 32.94 -27.48 -1.05
C VAL A 11 33.62 -28.50 -0.17
N ASN A 12 33.68 -29.72 -0.63
CA ASN A 12 34.40 -30.86 -0.02
C ASN A 12 35.65 -31.16 -0.82
N ASN A 13 36.85 -31.14 -0.17
CA ASN A 13 38.11 -31.42 -0.84
C ASN A 13 38.40 -32.92 -1.04
N THR A 14 37.57 -33.80 -0.44
CA THR A 14 37.79 -35.25 -0.47
C THR A 14 36.51 -36.01 -0.78
N PRO A 15 35.97 -35.93 -2.03
CA PRO A 15 34.72 -36.57 -2.41
C PRO A 15 34.71 -38.09 -2.30
N SER A 16 35.89 -38.73 -2.29
CA SER A 16 36.05 -40.16 -2.11
C SER A 16 35.52 -40.71 -0.79
N LEU A 17 35.25 -39.82 0.19
CA LEU A 17 34.58 -40.18 1.45
C LEU A 17 33.08 -40.39 1.32
N GLY A 18 32.48 -40.23 0.15
CA GLY A 18 31.04 -40.46 -0.10
C GLY A 18 30.18 -39.19 -0.08
N LEU A 19 30.72 -38.02 0.31
CA LEU A 19 30.06 -36.72 0.18
C LEU A 19 30.44 -36.09 -1.16
N ALA A 20 29.45 -35.52 -1.88
CA ALA A 20 29.70 -34.79 -3.13
C ALA A 20 30.79 -33.70 -2.99
N ALA A 21 31.42 -33.32 -4.08
CA ALA A 21 32.50 -32.32 -4.09
C ALA A 21 32.00 -30.91 -3.71
N SER A 22 30.72 -30.62 -3.92
CA SER A 22 30.09 -29.34 -3.55
C SER A 22 28.58 -29.47 -3.45
N GLY A 23 27.94 -28.49 -2.83
CA GLY A 23 26.50 -28.39 -2.75
C GLY A 23 26.03 -27.04 -2.18
N ASN A 24 24.70 -26.87 -2.09
CA ASN A 24 24.06 -25.71 -1.52
C ASN A 24 23.14 -26.12 -0.36
N GLY A 25 22.97 -25.25 0.60
CA GLY A 25 22.12 -25.49 1.78
C GLY A 25 22.73 -26.50 2.74
N ASN A 26 21.86 -27.27 3.39
CA ASN A 26 22.28 -28.27 4.37
C ASN A 26 22.98 -29.45 3.70
N ILE A 27 24.03 -29.94 4.35
CA ILE A 27 24.66 -31.22 3.97
C ILE A 27 23.73 -32.33 4.44
N ALA A 28 23.17 -33.09 3.49
CA ALA A 28 22.38 -34.27 3.82
C ALA A 28 23.25 -35.36 4.46
N SER A 29 22.64 -36.23 5.26
CA SER A 29 23.34 -37.40 5.79
C SER A 29 23.89 -38.27 4.65
N PHE A 30 25.11 -38.73 4.78
CA PHE A 30 25.76 -39.62 3.82
C PHE A 30 26.52 -40.74 4.55
N THR A 31 26.75 -41.83 3.85
CA THR A 31 27.59 -42.91 4.38
C THR A 31 29.03 -42.63 4.02
N ALA A 32 29.88 -42.44 5.05
CA ALA A 32 31.29 -42.25 4.84
C ALA A 32 31.97 -43.57 4.42
N THR A 33 32.76 -43.51 3.37
CA THR A 33 33.53 -44.65 2.85
C THR A 33 35.03 -44.34 2.92
N ASN A 34 35.82 -45.34 3.30
CA ASN A 34 37.27 -45.24 3.27
C ASN A 34 37.83 -46.58 2.70
N ALA A 35 38.34 -46.52 1.49
CA ALA A 35 38.93 -47.69 0.81
C ALA A 35 40.41 -47.91 1.20
N THR A 36 40.94 -47.10 2.08
CA THR A 36 42.34 -47.20 2.54
C THR A 36 42.41 -47.74 3.96
N ALA A 37 43.58 -48.31 4.35
CA ALA A 37 43.81 -48.76 5.72
C ALA A 37 44.21 -47.62 6.69
N LEU A 38 44.38 -46.39 6.20
CA LEU A 38 44.78 -45.23 6.97
C LEU A 38 43.60 -44.25 7.14
N PRO A 39 43.56 -43.48 8.23
CA PRO A 39 42.55 -42.42 8.38
C PRO A 39 42.62 -41.40 7.23
N VAL A 40 41.44 -41.04 6.70
CA VAL A 40 41.27 -40.00 5.68
C VAL A 40 40.53 -38.81 6.29
N THR A 41 41.04 -37.61 6.09
CA THR A 41 40.41 -36.37 6.55
C THR A 41 39.84 -35.58 5.39
N ALA A 42 38.57 -35.18 5.48
CA ALA A 42 37.97 -34.24 4.56
C ALA A 42 37.82 -32.85 5.20
N THR A 43 38.12 -31.83 4.45
CA THR A 43 37.82 -30.43 4.82
C THR A 43 36.62 -29.95 4.03
N ILE A 44 35.58 -29.55 4.75
CA ILE A 44 34.39 -28.94 4.15
C ILE A 44 34.47 -27.45 4.41
N THR A 45 34.58 -26.65 3.34
CA THR A 45 34.54 -25.20 3.42
C THR A 45 33.11 -24.74 3.15
N VAL A 46 32.53 -24.05 4.12
CA VAL A 46 31.17 -23.47 4.01
C VAL A 46 31.29 -21.98 3.78
N THR A 47 30.66 -21.48 2.71
CA THR A 47 30.63 -20.06 2.35
C THR A 47 29.22 -19.53 2.54
N PRO A 48 28.97 -18.66 3.53
CA PRO A 48 27.70 -17.96 3.66
C PRO A 48 27.61 -16.83 2.63
N THR A 49 26.42 -16.67 2.03
CA THR A 49 26.10 -15.53 1.17
C THR A 49 24.86 -14.84 1.72
N LEU A 50 24.98 -13.58 2.13
CA LEU A 50 23.87 -12.76 2.58
C LEU A 50 23.31 -11.98 1.38
N THR A 51 22.06 -12.26 1.02
CA THR A 51 21.34 -11.42 0.06
C THR A 51 20.74 -10.23 0.82
N THR A 52 21.33 -9.06 0.66
CA THR A 52 20.76 -7.81 1.17
C THR A 52 19.69 -7.33 0.20
N VAL A 53 18.45 -7.21 0.67
CA VAL A 53 17.38 -6.55 -0.10
C VAL A 53 17.47 -5.06 0.21
N THR A 54 17.81 -4.25 -0.79
CA THR A 54 17.74 -2.79 -0.67
C THR A 54 16.26 -2.40 -0.63
N ALA A 55 15.86 -1.65 0.40
CA ALA A 55 14.50 -1.14 0.48
C ALA A 55 14.26 -0.17 -0.69
N THR A 56 13.25 -0.46 -1.50
CA THR A 56 12.79 0.40 -2.59
C THR A 56 11.36 0.87 -2.28
N THR A 57 11.04 2.10 -2.70
CA THR A 57 9.69 2.64 -2.59
C THR A 57 9.04 2.65 -3.97
N THR A 58 7.83 2.09 -4.06
CA THR A 58 6.99 2.18 -5.26
C THR A 58 5.79 3.05 -4.95
N THR A 59 5.54 4.07 -5.76
CA THR A 59 4.40 4.98 -5.61
C THR A 59 3.37 4.72 -6.70
N PHE A 60 2.10 4.65 -6.29
CA PHE A 60 0.95 4.52 -7.17
C PHE A 60 0.15 5.82 -7.16
N ASN A 61 -0.02 6.42 -8.32
CA ASN A 61 -0.82 7.63 -8.51
C ASN A 61 -2.22 7.26 -9.02
N PHE A 62 -3.15 8.20 -8.92
CA PHE A 62 -4.50 8.03 -9.44
C PHE A 62 -4.50 7.81 -10.96
N THR A 63 -5.19 6.73 -11.40
CA THR A 63 -5.35 6.37 -12.82
C THR A 63 -6.82 6.17 -13.22
N GLY A 64 -7.74 6.22 -12.25
CA GLY A 64 -9.16 5.91 -12.47
C GLY A 64 -9.47 4.40 -12.57
N GLY A 65 -8.51 3.54 -12.30
CA GLY A 65 -8.64 2.08 -12.36
C GLY A 65 -7.77 1.34 -11.35
N ALA A 66 -7.92 0.02 -11.32
CA ALA A 66 -7.09 -0.87 -10.52
C ALA A 66 -5.67 -0.92 -11.09
N GLN A 67 -4.68 -0.97 -10.19
CA GLN A 67 -3.26 -1.18 -10.48
C GLN A 67 -2.79 -2.41 -9.73
N THR A 68 -1.66 -2.98 -10.10
CA THR A 68 -1.10 -4.16 -9.45
C THR A 68 0.31 -3.93 -8.95
N PHE A 69 0.64 -4.55 -7.82
CA PHE A 69 1.99 -4.64 -7.30
C PHE A 69 2.35 -6.11 -7.12
N THR A 70 3.41 -6.53 -7.81
CA THR A 70 3.97 -7.88 -7.61
C THR A 70 5.13 -7.81 -6.63
N VAL A 71 5.05 -8.59 -5.55
CA VAL A 71 6.09 -8.65 -4.52
C VAL A 71 7.40 -9.16 -5.11
N PRO A 72 8.50 -8.40 -5.01
CA PRO A 72 9.79 -8.81 -5.55
C PRO A 72 10.36 -10.07 -4.88
N ALA A 73 11.29 -10.76 -5.57
CA ALA A 73 12.01 -11.88 -5.02
C ALA A 73 12.79 -11.47 -3.75
N GLY A 74 12.74 -12.33 -2.72
CA GLY A 74 13.42 -12.09 -1.44
C GLY A 74 12.69 -11.15 -0.47
N VAL A 75 11.55 -10.55 -0.86
CA VAL A 75 10.76 -9.69 0.01
C VAL A 75 9.71 -10.52 0.76
N SER A 76 9.74 -10.49 2.09
CA SER A 76 8.79 -11.19 2.97
C SER A 76 7.89 -10.25 3.78
N SER A 77 8.15 -8.93 3.70
CA SER A 77 7.37 -7.90 4.40
C SER A 77 7.44 -6.58 3.65
N ILE A 78 6.34 -5.85 3.60
CA ILE A 78 6.25 -4.52 3.01
C ILE A 78 5.57 -3.54 3.97
N ASN A 79 6.05 -2.30 3.98
CA ASN A 79 5.37 -1.20 4.64
C ASN A 79 4.51 -0.45 3.61
N ILE A 80 3.24 -0.25 3.93
CA ILE A 80 2.27 0.38 3.04
C ILE A 80 1.80 1.68 3.69
N THR A 81 1.71 2.73 2.87
CA THR A 81 1.03 3.98 3.22
C THR A 81 -0.03 4.25 2.15
N THR A 82 -1.27 4.44 2.56
CA THR A 82 -2.37 4.87 1.69
C THR A 82 -2.85 6.26 2.09
N LEU A 83 -3.21 7.07 1.10
CA LEU A 83 -3.76 8.42 1.29
C LEU A 83 -5.10 8.47 0.55
N GLY A 84 -6.18 8.75 1.26
CA GLY A 84 -7.49 8.98 0.66
C GLY A 84 -7.51 10.29 -0.13
N ALA A 85 -8.39 10.37 -1.12
CA ALA A 85 -8.51 11.55 -1.96
C ALA A 85 -9.30 12.67 -1.27
N GLN A 86 -9.02 13.91 -1.63
CA GLN A 86 -9.75 15.08 -1.18
C GLN A 86 -11.17 15.11 -1.77
N GLY A 87 -12.13 15.62 -1.02
CA GLY A 87 -13.46 15.95 -1.51
C GLY A 87 -13.46 17.13 -2.50
N GLY A 88 -14.52 17.25 -3.26
CA GLY A 88 -14.74 18.33 -4.19
C GLY A 88 -15.11 19.63 -3.46
N THR A 89 -14.73 20.78 -4.03
CA THR A 89 -15.14 22.10 -3.55
C THR A 89 -16.57 22.39 -4.03
N GLY A 90 -17.40 22.97 -3.20
CA GLY A 90 -18.71 23.48 -3.57
C GLY A 90 -18.62 24.68 -4.51
N ALA A 91 -19.68 24.91 -5.31
CA ALA A 91 -19.71 26.03 -6.23
C ALA A 91 -19.85 27.36 -5.51
N THR A 92 -19.30 28.43 -6.10
CA THR A 92 -19.48 29.83 -5.65
C THR A 92 -20.94 30.29 -5.86
N GLY A 93 -21.43 31.13 -4.98
CA GLY A 93 -22.72 31.80 -5.14
C GLY A 93 -22.65 32.93 -6.17
N GLY A 94 -23.83 33.31 -6.72
CA GLY A 94 -23.96 34.43 -7.70
C GLY A 94 -23.55 35.78 -7.18
N ASN A 95 -23.44 35.96 -5.86
CA ASN A 95 -23.04 37.16 -5.13
C ASN A 95 -21.55 37.18 -4.75
N GLY A 96 -20.73 36.25 -5.27
CA GLY A 96 -19.32 36.14 -4.96
C GLY A 96 -18.99 35.37 -3.66
N ALA A 97 -19.99 34.83 -2.94
CA ALA A 97 -19.73 33.94 -1.82
C ALA A 97 -19.01 32.67 -2.27
N SER A 98 -17.99 32.25 -1.52
CA SER A 98 -17.18 31.07 -1.85
C SER A 98 -17.86 29.78 -1.44
N GLY A 99 -17.82 28.77 -2.29
CA GLY A 99 -18.17 27.40 -1.90
C GLY A 99 -17.19 26.84 -0.86
N GLY A 100 -17.65 25.90 -0.05
CA GLY A 100 -16.80 25.23 0.93
C GLY A 100 -15.75 24.36 0.26
N VAL A 101 -14.54 24.36 0.79
CA VAL A 101 -13.46 23.51 0.33
C VAL A 101 -13.75 22.05 0.74
N GLY A 102 -13.53 21.09 -0.15
CA GLY A 102 -13.62 19.68 0.21
C GLY A 102 -12.58 19.28 1.26
N GLY A 103 -12.96 18.40 2.18
CA GLY A 103 -12.07 17.89 3.21
C GLY A 103 -10.96 17.00 2.64
N LEU A 104 -9.85 16.91 3.37
CA LEU A 104 -8.74 16.03 3.03
C LEU A 104 -9.12 14.57 3.31
N GLY A 105 -8.60 13.64 2.52
CA GLY A 105 -8.65 12.23 2.84
C GLY A 105 -7.76 11.87 4.03
N SER A 106 -8.04 10.71 4.63
CA SER A 106 -7.23 10.17 5.72
C SER A 106 -5.92 9.57 5.20
N ARG A 107 -5.02 9.28 6.16
CA ARG A 107 -3.81 8.50 5.95
C ARG A 107 -3.88 7.21 6.76
N ALA A 108 -3.61 6.07 6.12
CA ALA A 108 -3.45 4.79 6.80
C ALA A 108 -2.08 4.18 6.50
N THR A 109 -1.49 3.55 7.51
CA THR A 109 -0.20 2.86 7.38
C THR A 109 -0.27 1.48 7.99
N GLY A 110 0.44 0.53 7.42
CA GLY A 110 0.52 -0.82 7.96
C GLY A 110 1.72 -1.58 7.39
N THR A 111 2.11 -2.63 8.10
CA THR A 111 3.11 -3.60 7.64
C THR A 111 2.38 -4.89 7.29
N LEU A 112 2.62 -5.41 6.10
CA LEU A 112 2.04 -6.64 5.60
C LEU A 112 3.12 -7.70 5.41
N ALA A 113 2.92 -8.88 5.99
CA ALA A 113 3.70 -10.06 5.66
C ALA A 113 3.27 -10.55 4.26
N VAL A 114 4.23 -10.80 3.40
CA VAL A 114 4.00 -11.16 1.99
C VAL A 114 4.92 -12.30 1.57
N THR A 115 4.60 -12.92 0.43
CA THR A 115 5.46 -13.90 -0.22
C THR A 115 5.95 -13.37 -1.56
N PRO A 116 7.20 -13.68 -1.99
CA PRO A 116 7.68 -13.33 -3.32
C PRO A 116 6.73 -13.81 -4.42
N GLY A 117 6.45 -12.95 -5.39
CA GLY A 117 5.51 -13.23 -6.47
C GLY A 117 4.03 -12.99 -6.14
N GLN A 118 3.68 -12.73 -4.87
CA GLN A 118 2.32 -12.36 -4.49
C GLN A 118 1.91 -11.07 -5.21
N VAL A 119 0.68 -11.04 -5.76
CA VAL A 119 0.14 -9.87 -6.45
C VAL A 119 -0.90 -9.20 -5.57
N LEU A 120 -0.68 -7.92 -5.27
CA LEU A 120 -1.62 -7.06 -4.57
C LEU A 120 -2.32 -6.16 -5.58
N THR A 121 -3.63 -5.94 -5.39
CA THR A 121 -4.40 -4.98 -6.19
C THR A 121 -4.48 -3.65 -5.45
N ILE A 122 -4.14 -2.57 -6.14
CA ILE A 122 -4.06 -1.22 -5.60
C ILE A 122 -5.15 -0.35 -6.23
N PHE A 123 -5.95 0.30 -5.41
CA PHE A 123 -6.91 1.31 -5.84
C PHE A 123 -6.50 2.65 -5.23
N VAL A 124 -6.27 3.65 -6.06
CA VAL A 124 -6.00 5.02 -5.63
C VAL A 124 -7.28 5.83 -5.80
N GLY A 125 -7.72 6.47 -4.72
CA GLY A 125 -8.93 7.29 -4.70
C GLY A 125 -8.84 8.47 -5.65
N GLY A 126 -9.94 8.78 -6.31
CA GLY A 126 -10.08 10.00 -7.10
C GLY A 126 -10.63 11.14 -6.25
N GLN A 127 -10.22 12.38 -6.57
CA GLN A 127 -10.79 13.58 -5.96
C GLN A 127 -12.29 13.70 -6.31
N GLY A 128 -13.10 14.18 -5.36
CA GLY A 128 -14.48 14.56 -5.63
C GLY A 128 -14.56 15.82 -6.50
N GLY A 129 -15.60 15.89 -7.31
CA GLY A 129 -15.96 17.10 -8.07
C GLY A 129 -17.25 17.74 -7.53
N ALA A 130 -17.80 18.73 -8.22
CA ALA A 130 -19.12 19.26 -7.94
C ALA A 130 -20.05 18.93 -9.14
N PRO A 131 -21.08 18.07 -8.95
CA PRO A 131 -21.44 17.27 -7.79
C PRO A 131 -20.87 15.85 -7.80
N THR A 132 -19.89 15.55 -8.64
CA THR A 132 -19.43 14.19 -8.94
C THR A 132 -18.64 13.58 -7.77
N SER A 133 -18.92 12.30 -7.53
CA SER A 133 -18.17 11.50 -6.55
C SER A 133 -16.74 11.19 -7.02
N GLY A 134 -15.81 11.13 -6.09
CA GLY A 134 -14.47 10.61 -6.34
C GLY A 134 -14.48 9.10 -6.60
N TYR A 135 -13.60 8.65 -7.47
CA TYR A 135 -13.41 7.22 -7.76
C TYR A 135 -13.07 6.41 -6.52
N ASN A 136 -13.56 5.19 -6.44
CA ASN A 136 -13.40 4.22 -5.36
C ASN A 136 -14.14 4.62 -4.07
N GLY A 137 -15.42 4.98 -4.18
CA GLY A 137 -16.37 5.05 -3.07
C GLY A 137 -16.64 6.44 -2.52
N GLY A 138 -16.28 7.52 -3.26
CA GLY A 138 -16.76 8.86 -2.91
C GLY A 138 -18.28 8.98 -3.06
N GLY A 139 -18.94 9.75 -2.21
CA GLY A 139 -20.34 10.09 -2.30
C GLY A 139 -20.56 11.26 -3.26
N SER A 140 -21.69 11.29 -3.98
CA SER A 140 -22.07 12.43 -4.81
C SER A 140 -22.50 13.62 -3.94
N GLY A 141 -22.29 14.85 -4.44
CA GLY A 141 -22.84 16.04 -3.82
C GLY A 141 -24.37 16.00 -3.80
N GLY A 142 -24.99 16.57 -2.75
CA GLY A 142 -26.44 16.58 -2.56
C GLY A 142 -27.22 17.37 -3.61
N ASN A 143 -26.56 18.24 -4.37
CA ASN A 143 -27.08 18.97 -5.49
C ASN A 143 -25.97 19.35 -6.48
N ALA A 144 -26.35 19.91 -7.65
CA ALA A 144 -25.42 20.25 -8.74
C ALA A 144 -24.24 21.18 -8.34
N ASN A 145 -24.36 21.86 -7.20
CA ASN A 145 -23.41 22.88 -6.76
C ASN A 145 -22.67 22.50 -5.47
N SER A 146 -22.99 21.34 -4.86
CA SER A 146 -22.27 20.84 -3.70
C SER A 146 -21.13 19.92 -4.14
N GLY A 147 -20.00 19.99 -3.46
CA GLY A 147 -18.88 19.09 -3.71
C GLY A 147 -19.25 17.63 -3.40
N GLY A 148 -18.78 16.70 -4.21
CA GLY A 148 -18.82 15.28 -3.91
C GLY A 148 -17.66 14.85 -3.01
N GLY A 149 -17.82 13.74 -2.31
CA GLY A 149 -16.75 13.18 -1.49
C GLY A 149 -15.62 12.62 -2.33
N GLY A 150 -14.40 12.66 -1.80
CA GLY A 150 -13.23 11.98 -2.34
C GLY A 150 -13.32 10.47 -2.18
N GLY A 151 -12.65 9.72 -3.04
CA GLY A 151 -12.59 8.26 -2.95
C GLY A 151 -11.54 7.75 -1.98
N ALA A 152 -11.72 6.53 -1.52
CA ALA A 152 -10.73 5.85 -0.70
C ALA A 152 -9.54 5.36 -1.53
N SER A 153 -8.35 5.30 -0.92
CA SER A 153 -7.23 4.53 -1.45
C SER A 153 -7.05 3.26 -0.64
N ASP A 154 -6.95 2.13 -1.30
CA ASP A 154 -6.88 0.84 -0.62
C ASP A 154 -6.00 -0.18 -1.33
N VAL A 155 -5.53 -1.15 -0.56
CA VAL A 155 -4.82 -2.34 -1.02
C VAL A 155 -5.71 -3.54 -0.78
N ARG A 156 -5.79 -4.44 -1.76
CA ARG A 156 -6.65 -5.64 -1.74
C ARG A 156 -5.86 -6.91 -2.01
N PHE A 157 -6.26 -7.95 -1.30
CA PHE A 157 -5.75 -9.31 -1.48
C PHE A 157 -6.72 -10.32 -0.82
N PRO A 158 -6.93 -11.51 -1.39
CA PRO A 158 -6.34 -12.08 -2.63
C PRO A 158 -6.98 -11.56 -3.92
N GLY A 159 -8.13 -10.94 -3.86
CA GLY A 159 -8.88 -10.45 -5.02
C GLY A 159 -8.86 -8.94 -5.18
N ALA A 160 -9.79 -8.44 -6.00
CA ALA A 160 -9.96 -7.01 -6.30
C ALA A 160 -11.31 -6.46 -5.79
N SER A 161 -12.11 -7.28 -5.11
CA SER A 161 -13.40 -6.87 -4.55
C SER A 161 -13.21 -5.96 -3.33
N SER A 162 -14.24 -5.18 -2.99
CA SER A 162 -14.21 -4.34 -1.78
C SER A 162 -14.13 -5.13 -0.47
N ILE A 163 -14.53 -6.40 -0.47
CA ILE A 163 -14.37 -7.29 0.70
C ILE A 163 -12.92 -7.78 0.88
N ASP A 164 -12.08 -7.64 -0.14
CA ASP A 164 -10.67 -8.06 -0.11
C ASP A 164 -9.74 -6.95 0.43
N ARG A 165 -10.29 -5.82 0.88
CA ARG A 165 -9.51 -4.69 1.40
C ARG A 165 -8.75 -5.08 2.66
N ILE A 166 -7.42 -4.92 2.64
CA ILE A 166 -6.53 -5.20 3.78
C ILE A 166 -5.97 -3.93 4.43
N LEU A 167 -5.94 -2.82 3.69
CA LEU A 167 -5.58 -1.50 4.22
C LEU A 167 -6.36 -0.44 3.45
N VAL A 168 -6.99 0.51 4.15
CA VAL A 168 -7.85 1.54 3.57
C VAL A 168 -7.58 2.89 4.20
N ALA A 169 -7.44 3.92 3.37
CA ALA A 169 -7.53 5.32 3.77
C ALA A 169 -8.80 5.92 3.15
N GLY A 170 -9.69 6.45 3.99
CA GLY A 170 -10.95 7.05 3.55
C GLY A 170 -10.75 8.37 2.81
N GLY A 171 -11.62 8.67 1.86
CA GLY A 171 -11.65 9.98 1.22
C GLY A 171 -12.26 11.06 2.11
N GLY A 172 -11.99 12.32 1.81
CA GLY A 172 -12.57 13.48 2.50
C GLY A 172 -14.00 13.80 2.04
N GLY A 173 -14.76 14.48 2.86
CA GLY A 173 -16.13 14.95 2.53
C GLY A 173 -16.12 16.07 1.49
N GLY A 174 -17.21 16.19 0.72
CA GLY A 174 -17.41 17.32 -0.21
C GLY A 174 -17.75 18.62 0.53
N GLY A 175 -17.32 19.75 -0.02
CA GLY A 175 -17.65 21.08 0.48
C GLY A 175 -19.08 21.51 0.14
N GLY A 176 -19.69 22.29 1.02
CA GLY A 176 -21.03 22.83 0.82
C GLY A 176 -21.07 23.89 -0.30
N ARG A 177 -22.21 24.05 -0.95
CA ARG A 177 -22.49 25.16 -1.86
C ARG A 177 -22.52 26.48 -1.09
N ALA A 178 -22.09 27.57 -1.70
CA ALA A 178 -22.35 28.92 -1.20
C ALA A 178 -23.85 29.29 -1.27
N GLY A 179 -24.29 30.11 -0.32
CA GLY A 179 -25.66 30.65 -0.30
C GLY A 179 -26.01 31.45 -1.56
N CYS A 180 -27.31 31.58 -1.83
CA CYS A 180 -27.83 32.44 -2.89
C CYS A 180 -28.31 33.75 -2.27
N GLU A 181 -28.42 34.81 -3.12
CA GLU A 181 -29.05 36.07 -2.75
C GLU A 181 -30.35 35.87 -1.93
N PRO A 182 -30.66 36.75 -0.95
CA PRO A 182 -29.84 37.90 -0.50
C PRO A 182 -28.75 37.58 0.53
N ASN A 183 -28.61 36.36 0.92
CA ASN A 183 -27.68 35.97 1.99
C ASN A 183 -26.33 35.50 1.43
N THR A 184 -25.24 36.23 1.72
CA THR A 184 -23.85 35.88 1.39
C THR A 184 -23.31 34.87 2.38
N VAL A 185 -23.70 33.61 2.29
CA VAL A 185 -23.21 32.56 3.18
C VAL A 185 -22.20 31.69 2.42
N ASN A 186 -21.01 31.57 2.97
CA ASN A 186 -20.01 30.63 2.43
C ASN A 186 -20.46 29.18 2.66
N GLY A 187 -20.15 28.30 1.72
CA GLY A 187 -20.37 26.88 1.89
C GLY A 187 -19.53 26.31 3.01
N GLY A 188 -20.05 25.34 3.75
CA GLY A 188 -19.29 24.62 4.78
C GLY A 188 -18.18 23.77 4.15
N ALA A 189 -17.04 23.67 4.82
CA ALA A 189 -15.95 22.77 4.42
C ALA A 189 -16.38 21.30 4.55
N GLY A 190 -15.85 20.44 3.70
CA GLY A 190 -16.03 19.00 3.83
C GLY A 190 -15.23 18.44 5.01
N GLY A 191 -15.72 17.32 5.59
CA GLY A 191 -15.01 16.62 6.66
C GLY A 191 -13.75 15.92 6.17
N ASN A 192 -12.72 15.91 6.98
CA ASN A 192 -11.52 15.13 6.75
C ASN A 192 -11.79 13.64 6.98
N GLY A 193 -11.09 12.77 6.27
CA GLY A 193 -11.29 11.31 6.33
C GLY A 193 -10.95 10.67 7.69
N ASP A 194 -10.25 11.40 8.56
CA ASP A 194 -9.86 11.00 9.92
C ASP A 194 -10.54 11.81 11.03
N GLY A 195 -11.54 12.65 10.68
CA GLY A 195 -12.28 13.49 11.63
C GLY A 195 -13.65 13.92 11.12
N ASN A 196 -14.42 14.56 11.99
CA ASN A 196 -15.72 15.14 11.66
C ASN A 196 -15.53 16.38 10.75
N GLY A 197 -16.43 16.55 9.80
CA GLY A 197 -16.51 17.77 9.00
C GLY A 197 -16.81 18.99 9.86
N ALA A 198 -16.31 20.14 9.42
CA ALA A 198 -16.77 21.40 9.98
C ALA A 198 -18.21 21.65 9.53
N ASP A 199 -19.08 22.05 10.46
CA ASP A 199 -20.41 22.51 10.14
C ASP A 199 -20.35 23.76 9.25
N GLY A 200 -21.28 23.89 8.33
CA GLY A 200 -21.42 25.11 7.54
C GLY A 200 -21.64 26.30 8.47
N VAL A 201 -20.92 27.39 8.22
CA VAL A 201 -21.13 28.63 8.97
C VAL A 201 -22.47 29.22 8.51
N THR A 202 -23.48 29.18 9.38
CA THR A 202 -24.69 29.98 9.20
C THR A 202 -24.36 31.42 9.60
N SER A 203 -24.55 32.37 8.68
CA SER A 203 -24.48 33.80 9.03
C SER A 203 -25.59 34.10 10.03
N PRO A 204 -25.35 34.77 11.15
CA PRO A 204 -26.44 35.30 11.98
C PRO A 204 -27.23 36.32 11.16
N ASN A 205 -28.55 36.26 11.28
CA ASN A 205 -29.49 37.26 10.71
C ASN A 205 -29.18 38.65 11.24
#